data_5e11e152fc741fa7fc630c6e29231dab
#
_entry.id   5e11e152fc741fa7fc630c6e29231dab
#
_cell.length_a   1.000
_cell.length_b   1.000
_cell.length_c   1.000
_cell.angle_alpha   90.00
_cell.angle_beta   90.00
_cell.angle_gamma   90.00
#
_symmetry.space_group_name_H-M   'P 1'
#
loop_
_entity.id
_entity.type
_entity.pdbx_description
1 polymer ?
#
loop_
_entity_poly.entity_id
_entity_poly.type
_entity_poly.pdbx_seq_one_letter_code
_entity_poly.pdbx_strand_id
1 'polypeptide(L)'
;MISNRKTLTDYLGYEDSDLRFYEILSDKDNYTIDAGVEIVYQHYRKHGFPYYQIREDEKHKHLRKLQKFNVNTIFKDNQITQTMHALRLCWSYFPHAWSVKCGGAKYTPMDIYISDEKFKSAIRKCWKLFDGISDNTIRKILKIYTNSQAVSNFRPSAAKLIYENFGGDTIWDMSCGWGGRLIGFLASSRPKYIGTEPSSRTFEGLERIKKDFNYLTKTVELHKLGSEVFEPEKDSLDLCFTSPPYFDTEKYSDEETQSFKKYPTEDKWVNGFLYKTIENCYNGLKGNKYMLINIANTPKYKFIEEETVRISKELGFKQEKTIELTLSSVMGTGYKYEPIFVFKK
;
A
#
# COMPACT_ATOMS: atom_id res chain seq x y z
N MET A 1 28.27 -33.99 16.74
CA MET A 1 27.12 -34.65 16.10
C MET A 1 26.97 -34.08 14.72
N ILE A 2 27.36 -34.83 13.68
CA ILE A 2 27.15 -34.44 12.27
C ILE A 2 25.65 -34.52 12.03
N SER A 3 24.99 -33.38 11.80
CA SER A 3 23.56 -33.32 11.56
C SER A 3 23.24 -34.13 10.28
N ASN A 4 22.32 -35.06 10.35
CA ASN A 4 21.74 -35.82 9.24
C ASN A 4 20.92 -34.88 8.31
N ARG A 5 21.53 -33.79 7.82
CA ARG A 5 20.87 -32.89 6.89
C ARG A 5 20.84 -33.54 5.52
N LYS A 6 19.66 -33.69 4.97
CA LYS A 6 19.45 -34.19 3.60
C LYS A 6 20.17 -33.29 2.58
N THR A 7 20.87 -33.86 1.64
CA THR A 7 21.62 -33.17 0.59
C THR A 7 20.82 -33.12 -0.70
N LEU A 8 21.26 -32.36 -1.71
CA LEU A 8 20.61 -32.30 -3.01
C LEU A 8 20.51 -33.69 -3.67
N THR A 9 21.53 -34.57 -3.47
CA THR A 9 21.56 -35.93 -4.01
C THR A 9 20.51 -36.86 -3.41
N ASP A 10 20.04 -36.58 -2.20
CA ASP A 10 18.98 -37.37 -1.56
C ASP A 10 17.61 -37.13 -2.21
N TYR A 11 17.50 -36.16 -3.12
CA TYR A 11 16.25 -35.75 -3.77
C TYR A 11 16.19 -36.05 -5.27
N LEU A 12 17.27 -36.44 -5.91
CA LEU A 12 17.33 -36.68 -7.35
C LEU A 12 16.50 -37.88 -7.86
N GLY A 13 15.69 -38.52 -7.01
CA GLY A 13 14.85 -39.66 -7.37
C GLY A 13 13.37 -39.54 -7.00
N TYR A 14 12.88 -38.38 -6.56
CA TYR A 14 11.49 -38.24 -6.12
C TYR A 14 10.70 -37.32 -7.06
N GLU A 15 9.50 -37.76 -7.47
CA GLU A 15 8.62 -37.03 -8.40
C GLU A 15 7.78 -35.93 -7.73
N ASP A 16 7.72 -35.82 -6.41
CA ASP A 16 6.82 -34.87 -5.72
C ASP A 16 7.57 -33.71 -5.05
N SER A 17 7.81 -32.65 -5.83
CA SER A 17 8.42 -31.40 -5.34
C SER A 17 7.59 -30.69 -4.25
N ASP A 18 6.29 -30.98 -4.18
CA ASP A 18 5.38 -30.30 -3.24
C ASP A 18 5.47 -30.88 -1.84
N LEU A 19 5.55 -32.21 -1.70
CA LEU A 19 5.72 -32.86 -0.39
C LEU A 19 7.00 -32.34 0.28
N ARG A 20 8.10 -32.22 -0.44
CA ARG A 20 9.38 -31.72 0.09
C ARG A 20 9.32 -30.25 0.48
N PHE A 21 8.60 -29.43 -0.26
CA PHE A 21 8.36 -28.05 0.11
C PHE A 21 7.57 -27.97 1.42
N TYR A 22 6.54 -28.80 1.60
CA TYR A 22 5.79 -28.86 2.86
C TYR A 22 6.64 -29.40 4.04
N GLU A 23 7.57 -30.33 3.80
CA GLU A 23 8.53 -30.76 4.82
C GLU A 23 9.45 -29.60 5.26
N ILE A 24 9.94 -28.78 4.29
CA ILE A 24 10.73 -27.57 4.60
C ILE A 24 9.92 -26.53 5.37
N LEU A 25 8.62 -26.39 5.07
CA LEU A 25 7.73 -25.51 5.83
C LEU A 25 7.63 -25.92 7.31
N SER A 26 7.68 -27.22 7.59
CA SER A 26 7.60 -27.75 8.95
C SER A 26 8.93 -27.75 9.66
N ASP A 27 10.02 -28.14 8.98
CA ASP A 27 11.39 -28.14 9.54
C ASP A 27 12.47 -28.00 8.46
N LYS A 28 12.93 -26.78 8.26
CA LYS A 28 13.99 -26.48 7.30
C LYS A 28 15.37 -27.01 7.71
N ASP A 29 15.59 -27.28 9.01
CA ASP A 29 16.91 -27.66 9.53
C ASP A 29 17.30 -29.10 9.19
N ASN A 30 16.34 -29.90 8.70
CA ASN A 30 16.60 -31.22 8.14
C ASN A 30 17.29 -31.18 6.77
N TYR A 31 17.51 -29.99 6.20
CA TYR A 31 18.03 -29.80 4.84
C TYR A 31 19.34 -29.00 4.86
N THR A 32 20.23 -29.27 3.92
CA THR A 32 21.31 -28.33 3.60
C THR A 32 20.73 -27.11 2.92
N ILE A 33 21.36 -25.94 3.09
CA ILE A 33 20.87 -24.70 2.46
C ILE A 33 20.72 -24.84 0.94
N ASP A 34 21.68 -25.52 0.27
CA ASP A 34 21.66 -25.66 -1.18
C ASP A 34 20.51 -26.56 -1.66
N ALA A 35 20.30 -27.69 -1.00
CA ALA A 35 19.16 -28.57 -1.29
C ALA A 35 17.83 -27.84 -1.03
N GLY A 36 17.71 -27.16 0.09
CA GLY A 36 16.51 -26.41 0.44
C GLY A 36 16.20 -25.26 -0.53
N VAL A 37 17.24 -24.50 -0.92
CA VAL A 37 17.08 -23.42 -1.92
C VAL A 37 16.56 -23.99 -3.25
N GLU A 38 17.07 -25.11 -3.71
CA GLU A 38 16.62 -25.71 -4.98
C GLU A 38 15.16 -26.19 -4.89
N ILE A 39 14.79 -26.86 -3.80
CA ILE A 39 13.41 -27.34 -3.60
C ILE A 39 12.42 -26.15 -3.56
N VAL A 40 12.73 -25.11 -2.79
CA VAL A 40 11.89 -23.91 -2.68
C VAL A 40 11.80 -23.19 -4.03
N TYR A 41 12.93 -23.08 -4.75
CA TYR A 41 12.97 -22.50 -6.08
C TYR A 41 12.06 -23.25 -7.06
N GLN A 42 12.17 -24.58 -7.15
CA GLN A 42 11.35 -25.41 -8.04
C GLN A 42 9.86 -25.31 -7.70
N HIS A 43 9.51 -25.30 -6.41
CA HIS A 43 8.14 -25.10 -5.99
C HIS A 43 7.55 -23.80 -6.56
N TYR A 44 8.22 -22.66 -6.37
CA TYR A 44 7.69 -21.37 -6.87
C TYR A 44 7.80 -21.23 -8.39
N ARG A 45 8.68 -21.98 -9.08
CA ARG A 45 8.67 -22.04 -10.54
C ARG A 45 7.48 -22.82 -11.08
N LYS A 46 7.07 -23.88 -10.37
CA LYS A 46 5.89 -24.69 -10.70
C LYS A 46 4.57 -23.95 -10.39
N HIS A 47 4.46 -23.34 -9.21
CA HIS A 47 3.21 -22.75 -8.70
C HIS A 47 3.08 -21.24 -8.94
N GLY A 48 4.13 -20.58 -9.40
CA GLY A 48 4.15 -19.15 -9.67
C GLY A 48 4.48 -18.29 -8.47
N PHE A 49 4.39 -16.96 -8.67
CA PHE A 49 4.66 -15.96 -7.63
C PHE A 49 3.64 -16.08 -6.49
N PRO A 50 4.07 -16.03 -5.21
CA PRO A 50 3.18 -16.19 -4.05
C PRO A 50 2.34 -14.93 -3.79
N TYR A 51 1.42 -14.60 -4.68
CA TYR A 51 0.48 -13.50 -4.51
C TYR A 51 -0.37 -13.67 -3.25
N TYR A 52 -0.88 -12.55 -2.71
CA TYR A 52 -1.89 -12.63 -1.67
C TYR A 52 -3.19 -13.19 -2.27
N GLN A 53 -3.53 -14.40 -1.88
CA GLN A 53 -4.79 -15.04 -2.23
C GLN A 53 -5.68 -15.11 -0.99
N ILE A 54 -6.95 -14.72 -1.15
CA ILE A 54 -7.95 -14.76 -0.09
C ILE A 54 -9.22 -15.37 -0.68
N ARG A 55 -9.74 -16.39 -0.01
CA ARG A 55 -11.02 -17.01 -0.38
C ARG A 55 -12.18 -16.04 -0.13
N GLU A 56 -13.27 -16.20 -0.85
CA GLU A 56 -14.42 -15.29 -0.75
C GLU A 56 -14.96 -15.19 0.68
N ASP A 57 -15.09 -16.33 1.40
CA ASP A 57 -15.54 -16.36 2.78
C ASP A 57 -14.59 -15.63 3.76
N GLU A 58 -13.30 -15.61 3.46
CA GLU A 58 -12.28 -14.92 4.25
C GLU A 58 -12.28 -13.39 4.02
N LYS A 59 -12.64 -12.90 2.82
CA LYS A 59 -12.73 -11.45 2.53
C LYS A 59 -13.64 -10.76 3.54
N HIS A 60 -14.83 -11.32 3.75
CA HIS A 60 -15.81 -10.78 4.70
C HIS A 60 -15.32 -10.85 6.17
N LYS A 61 -14.56 -11.89 6.53
CA LYS A 61 -13.95 -11.99 7.87
C LYS A 61 -12.93 -10.89 8.11
N HIS A 62 -12.09 -10.59 7.11
CA HIS A 62 -11.11 -9.52 7.20
C HIS A 62 -11.77 -8.14 7.38
N LEU A 63 -12.80 -7.84 6.60
CA LEU A 63 -13.53 -6.59 6.74
C LEU A 63 -14.24 -6.49 8.10
N ARG A 64 -14.98 -7.54 8.51
CA ARG A 64 -15.65 -7.57 9.83
C ARG A 64 -14.71 -7.40 11.01
N LYS A 65 -13.49 -7.95 10.96
CA LYS A 65 -12.48 -7.72 11.99
C LYS A 65 -12.10 -6.24 12.07
N LEU A 66 -11.94 -5.57 10.92
CA LEU A 66 -11.66 -4.14 10.88
C LEU A 66 -12.86 -3.30 11.33
N GLN A 67 -14.10 -3.68 10.96
CA GLN A 67 -15.32 -2.99 11.43
C GLN A 67 -15.42 -3.01 12.96
N LYS A 68 -15.14 -4.16 13.59
CA LYS A 68 -15.17 -4.33 15.05
C LYS A 68 -13.96 -3.73 15.77
N PHE A 69 -12.88 -3.44 15.06
CA PHE A 69 -11.67 -2.91 15.66
C PHE A 69 -11.90 -1.48 16.17
N ASN A 70 -11.62 -1.25 17.48
CA ASN A 70 -11.68 0.07 18.07
C ASN A 70 -10.45 0.89 17.63
N VAL A 71 -10.63 1.76 16.65
CA VAL A 71 -9.53 2.56 16.08
C VAL A 71 -9.00 3.62 17.04
N ASN A 72 -9.72 4.00 18.10
CA ASN A 72 -9.22 4.96 19.07
C ASN A 72 -8.00 4.43 19.85
N THR A 73 -7.84 3.11 19.90
CA THR A 73 -6.66 2.46 20.55
C THR A 73 -5.35 2.70 19.82
N ILE A 74 -5.39 3.11 18.55
CA ILE A 74 -4.19 3.39 17.74
C ILE A 74 -3.90 4.90 17.61
N PHE A 75 -4.66 5.77 18.28
CA PHE A 75 -4.45 7.20 18.24
C PHE A 75 -4.11 7.74 19.64
N LYS A 76 -2.93 8.28 19.78
CA LYS A 76 -2.46 8.88 21.03
C LYS A 76 -1.51 10.03 20.72
N ASP A 77 -1.64 11.15 21.42
CA ASP A 77 -0.73 12.32 21.37
C ASP A 77 -0.47 12.82 19.93
N ASN A 78 -1.51 12.91 19.10
CA ASN A 78 -1.46 13.20 17.65
C ASN A 78 -0.63 12.20 16.82
N GLN A 79 -0.41 10.99 17.33
CA GLN A 79 0.25 9.91 16.58
C GLN A 79 -0.74 8.79 16.25
N ILE A 80 -0.63 8.26 15.03
CA ILE A 80 -1.38 7.08 14.59
C ILE A 80 -0.42 5.90 14.49
N THR A 81 -0.63 4.87 15.31
CA THR A 81 0.05 3.59 15.20
C THR A 81 -0.66 2.71 14.18
N GLN A 82 0.06 2.17 13.22
CA GLN A 82 -0.52 1.34 12.18
C GLN A 82 -0.71 -0.10 12.63
N THR A 83 -1.78 -0.74 12.18
CA THR A 83 -2.02 -2.17 12.36
C THR A 83 -2.13 -2.89 11.01
N MET A 84 -2.09 -4.24 11.06
CA MET A 84 -2.17 -5.08 9.87
C MET A 84 -3.61 -5.48 9.49
N HIS A 85 -4.64 -4.95 10.21
CA HIS A 85 -6.03 -5.27 9.94
C HIS A 85 -6.41 -4.99 8.48
N ALA A 86 -6.97 -5.99 7.82
CA ALA A 86 -7.41 -5.98 6.42
C ALA A 86 -6.33 -5.63 5.35
N LEU A 87 -5.04 -5.45 5.72
CA LEU A 87 -4.00 -5.12 4.73
C LEU A 87 -3.79 -6.26 3.72
N ARG A 88 -3.84 -7.53 4.17
CA ARG A 88 -3.75 -8.69 3.27
C ARG A 88 -4.92 -8.69 2.28
N LEU A 89 -6.12 -8.31 2.73
CA LEU A 89 -7.29 -8.16 1.87
C LEU A 89 -7.05 -7.11 0.78
N CYS A 90 -6.51 -5.94 1.12
CA CYS A 90 -6.18 -4.94 0.11
C CYS A 90 -5.25 -5.51 -0.97
N TRP A 91 -4.12 -6.10 -0.54
CA TRP A 91 -3.12 -6.60 -1.48
C TRP A 91 -3.62 -7.72 -2.40
N SER A 92 -4.66 -8.47 -2.04
CA SER A 92 -5.23 -9.52 -2.90
C SER A 92 -5.89 -8.99 -4.17
N TYR A 93 -6.26 -7.71 -4.20
CA TYR A 93 -6.85 -7.06 -5.39
C TYR A 93 -5.82 -6.46 -6.35
N PHE A 94 -4.56 -6.32 -5.91
CA PHE A 94 -3.53 -5.59 -6.66
C PHE A 94 -2.25 -6.42 -6.89
N PRO A 95 -2.33 -7.55 -7.61
CA PRO A 95 -1.15 -8.40 -7.85
C PRO A 95 -0.06 -7.66 -8.63
N HIS A 96 -0.40 -6.67 -9.45
CA HIS A 96 0.56 -5.87 -10.21
C HIS A 96 1.44 -4.94 -9.35
N ALA A 97 1.09 -4.71 -8.09
CA ALA A 97 1.90 -3.91 -7.17
C ALA A 97 3.33 -4.45 -7.00
N TRP A 98 3.54 -5.74 -7.21
CA TRP A 98 4.85 -6.38 -7.15
C TRP A 98 5.79 -6.02 -8.31
N SER A 99 5.25 -5.47 -9.39
CA SER A 99 5.98 -5.03 -10.59
C SER A 99 6.16 -3.50 -10.64
N VAL A 100 5.72 -2.77 -9.62
CA VAL A 100 5.83 -1.30 -9.58
C VAL A 100 7.22 -0.90 -9.11
N LYS A 101 7.85 0.01 -9.85
CA LYS A 101 9.18 0.53 -9.54
C LYS A 101 9.09 1.67 -8.54
N CYS A 102 9.83 1.55 -7.44
CA CYS A 102 9.83 2.52 -6.34
C CYS A 102 11.20 3.18 -6.16
N GLY A 103 11.19 4.49 -5.94
CA GLY A 103 12.35 5.27 -5.55
C GLY A 103 13.56 5.04 -6.46
N GLY A 104 14.74 4.99 -5.85
CA GLY A 104 16.00 4.66 -6.52
C GLY A 104 16.28 3.16 -6.66
N ALA A 105 15.32 2.29 -6.32
CA ALA A 105 15.52 0.85 -6.40
C ALA A 105 15.80 0.40 -7.84
N LYS A 106 16.82 -0.47 -7.99
CA LYS A 106 17.20 -1.02 -9.29
C LYS A 106 16.18 -2.07 -9.76
N TYR A 107 15.60 -2.82 -8.83
CA TYR A 107 14.73 -3.95 -9.11
C TYR A 107 13.40 -3.81 -8.41
N THR A 108 12.33 -4.27 -9.08
CA THR A 108 11.06 -4.57 -8.42
C THR A 108 11.14 -5.96 -7.75
N PRO A 109 10.26 -6.29 -6.79
CA PRO A 109 10.17 -7.65 -6.27
C PRO A 109 9.93 -8.70 -7.37
N MET A 110 9.19 -8.34 -8.42
CA MET A 110 8.95 -9.23 -9.57
C MET A 110 10.22 -9.46 -10.40
N ASP A 111 11.07 -8.44 -10.59
CA ASP A 111 12.35 -8.60 -11.29
C ASP A 111 13.28 -9.58 -10.56
N ILE A 112 13.27 -9.55 -9.22
CA ILE A 112 14.03 -10.52 -8.41
C ILE A 112 13.46 -11.92 -8.62
N TYR A 113 12.14 -12.06 -8.58
CA TYR A 113 11.48 -13.35 -8.76
C TYR A 113 11.74 -13.94 -10.15
N ILE A 114 11.62 -13.17 -11.23
CA ILE A 114 11.80 -13.65 -12.62
C ILE A 114 13.23 -14.13 -12.88
N SER A 115 14.23 -13.48 -12.31
CA SER A 115 15.64 -13.88 -12.47
C SER A 115 15.97 -15.09 -11.60
N ASP A 116 16.33 -16.22 -12.23
CA ASP A 116 16.68 -17.46 -11.52
C ASP A 116 17.79 -17.26 -10.48
N GLU A 117 18.87 -16.59 -10.90
CA GLU A 117 20.02 -16.29 -10.03
C GLU A 117 19.60 -15.45 -8.81
N LYS A 118 18.89 -14.33 -9.06
CA LYS A 118 18.45 -13.43 -7.97
C LYS A 118 17.44 -14.09 -7.08
N PHE A 119 16.53 -14.88 -7.62
CA PHE A 119 15.51 -15.55 -6.82
C PHE A 119 16.14 -16.65 -5.94
N LYS A 120 17.05 -17.49 -6.46
CA LYS A 120 17.81 -18.44 -5.64
C LYS A 120 18.63 -17.73 -4.56
N SER A 121 19.26 -16.60 -4.89
CA SER A 121 19.99 -15.78 -3.90
C SER A 121 19.04 -15.19 -2.84
N ALA A 122 17.84 -14.75 -3.23
CA ALA A 122 16.82 -14.27 -2.28
C ALA A 122 16.32 -15.38 -1.35
N ILE A 123 16.06 -16.59 -1.87
CA ILE A 123 15.70 -17.76 -1.06
C ILE A 123 16.82 -18.11 -0.07
N ARG A 124 18.08 -18.08 -0.50
CA ARG A 124 19.24 -18.31 0.37
C ARG A 124 19.32 -17.29 1.50
N LYS A 125 19.05 -16.01 1.22
CA LYS A 125 18.92 -14.97 2.25
C LYS A 125 17.72 -15.23 3.18
N CYS A 126 16.57 -15.60 2.62
CA CYS A 126 15.38 -15.96 3.38
C CYS A 126 15.67 -17.09 4.38
N TRP A 127 16.36 -18.14 3.93
CA TRP A 127 16.79 -19.26 4.76
C TRP A 127 17.61 -18.84 5.99
N LYS A 128 18.49 -17.85 5.80
CA LYS A 128 19.38 -17.35 6.87
C LYS A 128 18.69 -16.41 7.85
N LEU A 129 17.73 -15.63 7.36
CA LEU A 129 17.13 -14.52 8.13
C LEU A 129 15.85 -14.90 8.88
N PHE A 130 15.15 -15.94 8.45
CA PHE A 130 13.87 -16.35 9.03
C PHE A 130 13.94 -17.80 9.53
N ASP A 131 13.22 -18.07 10.61
CA ASP A 131 13.16 -19.40 11.20
C ASP A 131 12.45 -20.43 10.29
N GLY A 132 11.54 -19.96 9.43
CA GLY A 132 10.81 -20.81 8.48
C GLY A 132 10.69 -20.19 7.09
N ILE A 133 10.51 -21.07 6.10
CA ILE A 133 10.21 -20.68 4.71
C ILE A 133 8.72 -20.77 4.49
N SER A 134 8.12 -19.73 3.98
CA SER A 134 6.68 -19.64 3.66
C SER A 134 6.43 -18.55 2.62
N ASP A 135 5.26 -18.53 2.01
CA ASP A 135 4.84 -17.42 1.15
C ASP A 135 5.09 -16.05 1.77
N ASN A 136 4.85 -15.93 3.07
CA ASN A 136 5.03 -14.67 3.78
C ASN A 136 6.49 -14.26 3.86
N THR A 137 7.39 -15.20 4.20
CA THR A 137 8.83 -14.92 4.29
C THR A 137 9.46 -14.72 2.92
N ILE A 138 8.99 -15.42 1.87
CA ILE A 138 9.40 -15.17 0.49
C ILE A 138 8.93 -13.76 0.05
N ARG A 139 7.68 -13.37 0.29
CA ARG A 139 7.25 -11.99 0.01
C ARG A 139 8.06 -10.95 0.77
N LYS A 140 8.41 -11.20 2.03
CA LYS A 140 9.25 -10.29 2.83
C LYS A 140 10.64 -10.13 2.23
N ILE A 141 11.30 -11.26 1.90
CA ILE A 141 12.66 -11.19 1.36
C ILE A 141 12.71 -10.49 0.01
N LEU A 142 11.73 -10.71 -0.87
CA LEU A 142 11.66 -10.04 -2.16
C LEU A 142 11.53 -8.52 -2.04
N LYS A 143 10.86 -8.02 -0.99
CA LYS A 143 10.74 -6.58 -0.70
C LYS A 143 12.02 -5.92 -0.17
N ILE A 144 12.84 -6.68 0.54
CA ILE A 144 14.06 -6.18 1.21
C ILE A 144 15.35 -6.71 0.59
N TYR A 145 15.25 -7.39 -0.56
CA TYR A 145 16.43 -7.86 -1.30
C TYR A 145 17.29 -6.66 -1.75
N THR A 146 18.57 -6.87 -1.92
CA THR A 146 19.53 -5.82 -2.29
C THR A 146 19.05 -5.03 -3.53
N ASN A 147 18.95 -3.72 -3.40
CA ASN A 147 18.45 -2.82 -4.44
C ASN A 147 17.00 -3.09 -4.90
N SER A 148 16.18 -3.74 -4.06
CA SER A 148 14.74 -3.89 -4.28
C SER A 148 13.95 -3.01 -3.32
N GLN A 149 12.83 -2.50 -3.80
CA GLN A 149 11.84 -1.80 -2.98
C GLN A 149 10.45 -2.10 -3.52
N ALA A 150 9.50 -2.35 -2.64
CA ALA A 150 8.10 -2.53 -2.98
C ALA A 150 7.31 -1.29 -2.59
N VAL A 151 6.20 -1.05 -3.29
CA VAL A 151 5.22 -0.02 -2.92
C VAL A 151 4.65 -0.26 -1.53
N SER A 152 4.29 0.81 -0.87
CA SER A 152 3.54 0.79 0.39
C SER A 152 2.03 0.90 0.13
N ASN A 153 1.22 0.59 1.14
CA ASN A 153 -0.22 0.80 1.10
C ASN A 153 -0.64 1.50 2.39
N PHE A 154 -1.43 2.54 2.28
CA PHE A 154 -2.01 3.20 3.44
C PHE A 154 -2.85 2.20 4.25
N ARG A 155 -2.62 2.13 5.56
CA ARG A 155 -3.25 1.09 6.41
C ARG A 155 -4.75 1.32 6.57
N PRO A 156 -5.60 0.30 6.31
CA PRO A 156 -7.05 0.45 6.45
C PRO A 156 -7.51 0.88 7.84
N SER A 157 -6.80 0.46 8.90
CA SER A 157 -7.10 0.89 10.27
C SER A 157 -6.86 2.38 10.51
N ALA A 158 -5.78 2.93 9.97
CA ALA A 158 -5.49 4.35 10.04
C ALA A 158 -6.49 5.17 9.21
N ALA A 159 -6.87 4.68 8.02
CA ALA A 159 -7.90 5.30 7.20
C ALA A 159 -9.27 5.31 7.91
N LYS A 160 -9.67 4.17 8.50
CA LYS A 160 -10.90 4.11 9.30
C LYS A 160 -10.88 5.12 10.44
N LEU A 161 -9.76 5.23 11.17
CA LEU A 161 -9.61 6.23 12.24
C LEU A 161 -9.85 7.66 11.72
N ILE A 162 -9.25 8.01 10.60
CA ILE A 162 -9.39 9.35 10.00
C ILE A 162 -10.85 9.60 9.60
N TYR A 163 -11.50 8.64 8.96
CA TYR A 163 -12.89 8.77 8.56
C TYR A 163 -13.85 8.91 9.75
N GLU A 164 -13.61 8.18 10.86
CA GLU A 164 -14.44 8.29 12.05
C GLU A 164 -14.28 9.65 12.75
N ASN A 165 -13.08 10.23 12.76
CA ASN A 165 -12.80 11.46 13.50
C ASN A 165 -13.01 12.74 12.67
N PHE A 166 -12.79 12.72 11.36
CA PHE A 166 -12.85 13.90 10.49
C PHE A 166 -13.93 13.82 9.41
N GLY A 167 -14.45 12.62 9.13
CA GLY A 167 -15.42 12.40 8.07
C GLY A 167 -16.81 12.90 8.44
N GLY A 168 -17.62 13.13 7.41
CA GLY A 168 -19.06 13.38 7.47
C GLY A 168 -19.77 12.42 6.52
N ASP A 169 -20.78 12.91 5.82
CA ASP A 169 -21.58 12.08 4.92
C ASP A 169 -20.85 11.77 3.61
N THR A 170 -20.14 12.73 3.05
CA THR A 170 -19.46 12.57 1.75
C THR A 170 -17.96 12.78 1.88
N ILE A 171 -17.20 11.76 1.52
CA ILE A 171 -15.74 11.74 1.58
C ILE A 171 -15.19 11.62 0.16
N TRP A 172 -14.20 12.44 -0.19
CA TRP A 172 -13.41 12.28 -1.41
C TRP A 172 -11.99 11.85 -1.10
N ASP A 173 -11.57 10.69 -1.64
CA ASP A 173 -10.19 10.21 -1.69
C ASP A 173 -9.60 10.59 -3.06
N MET A 174 -8.69 11.55 -3.05
CA MET A 174 -8.15 12.16 -4.24
C MET A 174 -7.18 11.26 -5.02
N SER A 175 -6.69 10.17 -4.43
CA SER A 175 -5.76 9.22 -5.07
C SER A 175 -5.90 7.86 -4.41
N CYS A 176 -6.91 7.08 -4.79
CA CYS A 176 -7.31 5.84 -4.11
C CYS A 176 -6.18 4.81 -3.94
N GLY A 177 -5.30 4.70 -4.96
CA GLY A 177 -4.15 3.81 -4.94
C GLY A 177 -4.53 2.35 -4.64
N TRP A 178 -3.81 1.72 -3.72
CA TRP A 178 -3.92 0.28 -3.41
C TRP A 178 -5.11 -0.09 -2.51
N GLY A 179 -6.17 0.71 -2.50
CA GLY A 179 -7.44 0.38 -1.85
C GLY A 179 -7.45 0.35 -0.32
N GLY A 180 -6.34 0.68 0.34
CA GLY A 180 -6.27 0.70 1.81
C GLY A 180 -7.25 1.68 2.41
N ARG A 181 -7.39 2.87 1.81
CA ARG A 181 -8.34 3.89 2.24
C ARG A 181 -9.79 3.50 1.90
N LEU A 182 -10.05 2.91 0.73
CA LEU A 182 -11.38 2.38 0.39
C LEU A 182 -11.83 1.28 1.36
N ILE A 183 -10.97 0.32 1.70
CA ILE A 183 -11.28 -0.73 2.70
C ILE A 183 -11.50 -0.11 4.09
N GLY A 184 -10.71 0.92 4.46
CA GLY A 184 -10.92 1.68 5.70
C GLY A 184 -12.29 2.37 5.74
N PHE A 185 -12.71 2.97 4.61
CA PHE A 185 -14.04 3.56 4.45
C PHE A 185 -15.15 2.50 4.58
N LEU A 186 -15.04 1.37 3.88
CA LEU A 186 -16.04 0.28 3.97
C LEU A 186 -16.20 -0.25 5.40
N ALA A 187 -15.16 -0.16 6.22
CA ALA A 187 -15.19 -0.53 7.62
C ALA A 187 -15.63 0.59 8.58
N SER A 188 -15.71 1.84 8.12
CA SER A 188 -16.13 2.99 8.92
C SER A 188 -17.66 3.13 9.00
N SER A 189 -18.15 4.09 9.77
CA SER A 189 -19.59 4.43 9.85
C SER A 189 -20.07 5.34 8.69
N ARG A 190 -19.16 5.83 7.85
CA ARG A 190 -19.47 6.86 6.84
C ARG A 190 -20.25 6.31 5.66
N PRO A 191 -21.25 7.05 5.09
CA PRO A 191 -22.18 6.51 4.10
C PRO A 191 -21.71 6.63 2.65
N LYS A 192 -20.96 7.69 2.26
CA LYS A 192 -20.62 7.96 0.86
C LYS A 192 -19.11 8.21 0.68
N TYR A 193 -18.54 7.54 -0.33
CA TYR A 193 -17.14 7.67 -0.74
C TYR A 193 -17.08 7.97 -2.24
N ILE A 194 -16.31 8.98 -2.59
CA ILE A 194 -15.90 9.30 -3.93
C ILE A 194 -14.41 9.04 -4.03
N GLY A 195 -13.96 8.36 -5.07
CA GLY A 195 -12.57 8.04 -5.26
C GLY A 195 -12.08 8.32 -6.67
N THR A 196 -10.89 8.86 -6.80
CA THR A 196 -10.22 9.09 -8.10
C THR A 196 -8.94 8.26 -8.19
N GLU A 197 -8.71 7.60 -9.34
CA GLU A 197 -7.53 6.78 -9.63
C GLU A 197 -7.29 6.71 -11.14
N PRO A 198 -6.19 7.26 -11.67
CA PRO A 198 -5.94 7.30 -13.11
C PRO A 198 -5.39 6.00 -13.70
N SER A 199 -4.73 5.14 -12.89
CA SER A 199 -4.14 3.89 -13.38
C SER A 199 -5.19 2.83 -13.66
N SER A 200 -5.26 2.34 -14.90
CA SER A 200 -6.28 1.38 -15.35
C SER A 200 -6.30 0.11 -14.50
N ARG A 201 -5.14 -0.52 -14.27
CA ARG A 201 -5.04 -1.77 -13.49
C ARG A 201 -5.38 -1.58 -12.01
N THR A 202 -5.02 -0.41 -11.46
CA THR A 202 -5.34 -0.07 -10.07
C THR A 202 -6.84 0.22 -9.95
N PHE A 203 -7.41 0.98 -10.89
CA PHE A 203 -8.85 1.23 -10.95
C PHE A 203 -9.68 -0.06 -11.03
N GLU A 204 -9.28 -1.02 -11.86
CA GLU A 204 -9.94 -2.34 -11.91
C GLU A 204 -9.89 -3.08 -10.55
N GLY A 205 -8.81 -2.94 -9.81
CA GLY A 205 -8.71 -3.49 -8.45
C GLY A 205 -9.70 -2.86 -7.48
N LEU A 206 -9.88 -1.54 -7.57
CA LEU A 206 -10.85 -0.78 -6.78
C LEU A 206 -12.30 -1.15 -7.13
N GLU A 207 -12.62 -1.31 -8.42
CA GLU A 207 -13.95 -1.77 -8.86
C GLU A 207 -14.24 -3.19 -8.36
N ARG A 208 -13.25 -4.08 -8.30
CA ARG A 208 -13.44 -5.41 -7.69
C ARG A 208 -13.72 -5.32 -6.19
N ILE A 209 -13.04 -4.43 -5.45
CA ILE A 209 -13.36 -4.18 -4.04
C ILE A 209 -14.80 -3.70 -3.90
N LYS A 210 -15.20 -2.70 -4.68
CA LYS A 210 -16.58 -2.17 -4.69
C LYS A 210 -17.60 -3.26 -4.95
N LYS A 211 -17.35 -4.14 -5.94
CA LYS A 211 -18.23 -5.26 -6.29
C LYS A 211 -18.35 -6.28 -5.15
N ASP A 212 -17.23 -6.70 -4.55
CA ASP A 212 -17.22 -7.73 -3.49
C ASP A 212 -17.91 -7.27 -2.20
N PHE A 213 -17.99 -5.96 -1.97
CA PHE A 213 -18.60 -5.38 -0.77
C PHE A 213 -19.87 -4.55 -1.06
N ASN A 214 -20.52 -4.75 -2.21
CA ASN A 214 -21.75 -4.05 -2.63
C ASN A 214 -22.98 -4.32 -1.75
N TYR A 215 -22.93 -5.36 -0.90
CA TYR A 215 -23.97 -5.68 0.08
C TYR A 215 -24.01 -4.70 1.26
N LEU A 216 -22.98 -3.88 1.42
CA LEU A 216 -22.98 -2.83 2.44
C LEU A 216 -23.87 -1.65 1.98
N THR A 217 -24.64 -1.09 2.93
CA THR A 217 -25.48 0.09 2.67
C THR A 217 -24.65 1.36 2.54
N LYS A 218 -23.68 1.36 1.62
CA LYS A 218 -22.74 2.44 1.37
C LYS A 218 -22.69 2.79 -0.11
N THR A 219 -22.58 4.06 -0.40
CA THR A 219 -22.38 4.55 -1.76
C THR A 219 -20.87 4.67 -2.04
N VAL A 220 -20.39 3.99 -3.06
CA VAL A 220 -19.02 4.10 -3.56
C VAL A 220 -19.04 4.54 -5.01
N GLU A 221 -18.54 5.73 -5.27
CA GLU A 221 -18.36 6.29 -6.62
C GLU A 221 -16.88 6.29 -6.96
N LEU A 222 -16.49 5.67 -8.07
CA LEU A 222 -15.10 5.61 -8.53
C LEU A 222 -14.99 6.26 -9.90
N HIS A 223 -13.98 7.12 -10.06
CA HIS A 223 -13.70 7.84 -11.30
C HIS A 223 -12.29 7.51 -11.79
N LYS A 224 -12.19 7.02 -13.04
CA LYS A 224 -10.92 6.67 -13.68
C LYS A 224 -10.23 7.90 -14.26
N LEU A 225 -9.75 8.77 -13.39
CA LEU A 225 -9.04 10.01 -13.77
C LEU A 225 -8.19 10.51 -12.59
N GLY A 226 -7.30 11.45 -12.86
CA GLY A 226 -6.51 12.13 -11.85
C GLY A 226 -7.33 13.16 -11.07
N SER A 227 -6.97 13.39 -9.82
CA SER A 227 -7.64 14.34 -8.93
C SER A 227 -7.55 15.79 -9.41
N GLU A 228 -6.52 16.11 -10.19
CA GLU A 228 -6.32 17.44 -10.77
C GLU A 228 -7.36 17.82 -11.86
N VAL A 229 -8.06 16.82 -12.39
CA VAL A 229 -9.11 17.02 -13.40
C VAL A 229 -10.49 16.65 -12.89
N PHE A 230 -10.61 16.14 -11.68
CA PHE A 230 -11.90 15.86 -11.05
C PHE A 230 -12.41 17.11 -10.34
N GLU A 231 -13.54 17.62 -10.80
CA GLU A 231 -14.21 18.78 -10.21
C GLU A 231 -15.42 18.30 -9.41
N PRO A 232 -15.31 18.21 -8.07
CA PRO A 232 -16.46 17.87 -7.24
C PRO A 232 -17.49 19.00 -7.26
N GLU A 233 -18.75 18.66 -7.04
CA GLU A 233 -19.80 19.66 -6.84
C GLU A 233 -19.41 20.61 -5.69
N LYS A 234 -19.59 21.90 -5.91
CA LYS A 234 -19.22 22.94 -4.95
C LYS A 234 -19.94 22.72 -3.62
N ASP A 235 -19.17 22.86 -2.52
CA ASP A 235 -19.65 22.74 -1.14
C ASP A 235 -20.47 21.46 -0.87
N SER A 236 -20.10 20.33 -1.51
CA SER A 236 -20.76 19.02 -1.37
C SER A 236 -20.03 18.04 -0.46
N LEU A 237 -18.73 18.26 -0.25
CA LEU A 237 -17.85 17.32 0.47
C LEU A 237 -17.74 17.68 1.96
N ASP A 238 -17.65 16.63 2.79
CA ASP A 238 -17.39 16.77 4.23
C ASP A 238 -15.94 16.47 4.61
N LEU A 239 -15.21 15.71 3.76
CA LEU A 239 -13.80 15.40 3.95
C LEU A 239 -13.13 15.16 2.60
N CYS A 240 -11.96 15.76 2.41
CA CYS A 240 -11.00 15.33 1.41
C CYS A 240 -9.82 14.66 2.12
N PHE A 241 -9.46 13.42 1.74
CA PHE A 241 -8.34 12.73 2.37
C PHE A 241 -7.58 11.87 1.37
N THR A 242 -6.26 12.03 1.34
CA THR A 242 -5.40 11.18 0.52
C THR A 242 -3.96 11.10 1.02
N SER A 243 -3.23 10.13 0.48
CA SER A 243 -1.77 10.14 0.33
C SER A 243 -1.51 10.20 -1.18
N PRO A 244 -1.20 11.36 -1.74
CA PRO A 244 -1.00 11.51 -3.19
C PRO A 244 0.32 10.87 -3.63
N PRO A 245 0.57 10.69 -4.94
CA PRO A 245 1.90 10.33 -5.41
C PRO A 245 2.92 11.40 -4.99
N TYR A 246 4.13 10.98 -4.63
CA TYR A 246 5.24 11.89 -4.29
C TYR A 246 6.08 12.14 -5.55
N PHE A 247 5.49 12.86 -6.50
CA PHE A 247 5.98 13.12 -7.85
C PHE A 247 6.31 11.81 -8.58
N ASP A 248 7.59 11.53 -8.93
CA ASP A 248 8.03 10.32 -9.64
C ASP A 248 8.69 9.28 -8.71
N THR A 249 8.48 9.40 -7.40
CA THR A 249 9.06 8.47 -6.41
C THR A 249 8.57 7.03 -6.63
N GLU A 250 7.31 6.86 -6.99
CA GLU A 250 6.75 5.57 -7.38
C GLU A 250 6.15 5.67 -8.79
N LYS A 251 6.59 4.78 -9.69
CA LYS A 251 6.10 4.73 -11.06
C LYS A 251 5.04 3.63 -11.17
N TYR A 252 3.80 3.99 -10.85
CA TYR A 252 2.68 3.05 -10.73
C TYR A 252 2.31 2.37 -12.04
N SER A 253 2.41 3.07 -13.17
CA SER A 253 2.21 2.52 -14.50
C SER A 253 2.93 3.37 -15.57
N ASP A 254 2.96 2.84 -16.81
CA ASP A 254 3.49 3.57 -17.96
C ASP A 254 2.42 4.37 -18.72
N GLU A 255 1.21 4.47 -18.16
CA GLU A 255 0.10 5.21 -18.77
C GLU A 255 0.35 6.72 -18.74
N GLU A 256 -0.05 7.41 -19.81
CA GLU A 256 0.07 8.88 -19.93
C GLU A 256 -0.80 9.64 -18.92
N THR A 257 -1.74 8.96 -18.28
CA THR A 257 -2.58 9.49 -17.21
C THR A 257 -1.85 9.71 -15.89
N GLN A 258 -0.64 9.16 -15.74
CA GLN A 258 0.17 9.31 -14.52
C GLN A 258 0.65 10.75 -14.35
N SER A 259 0.52 11.29 -13.13
CA SER A 259 0.84 12.70 -12.85
C SER A 259 2.29 13.06 -13.20
N PHE A 260 3.26 12.18 -12.93
CA PHE A 260 4.67 12.44 -13.27
C PHE A 260 4.96 12.44 -14.78
N LYS A 261 4.11 11.81 -15.61
CA LYS A 261 4.21 11.85 -17.07
C LYS A 261 3.54 13.09 -17.64
N LYS A 262 2.33 13.41 -17.17
CA LYS A 262 1.62 14.64 -17.56
C LYS A 262 2.41 15.90 -17.18
N TYR A 263 3.05 15.86 -16.03
CA TYR A 263 3.79 16.98 -15.44
C TYR A 263 5.24 16.55 -15.13
N PRO A 264 6.12 16.51 -16.13
CA PRO A 264 7.40 15.79 -16.04
C PRO A 264 8.51 16.52 -15.25
N THR A 265 8.27 17.74 -14.79
CA THR A 265 9.17 18.47 -13.89
C THR A 265 8.49 18.75 -12.56
N GLU A 266 9.29 18.95 -11.51
CA GLU A 266 8.79 19.26 -10.17
C GLU A 266 7.85 20.47 -10.17
N ASP A 267 8.27 21.59 -10.77
CA ASP A 267 7.45 22.80 -10.89
C ASP A 267 6.12 22.55 -11.64
N LYS A 268 6.17 21.81 -12.74
CA LYS A 268 4.95 21.46 -13.48
C LYS A 268 4.04 20.55 -12.67
N TRP A 269 4.62 19.61 -11.93
CA TRP A 269 3.85 18.70 -11.08
C TRP A 269 3.21 19.46 -9.91
N VAL A 270 3.95 20.34 -9.25
CA VAL A 270 3.42 21.18 -8.17
C VAL A 270 2.27 22.05 -8.67
N ASN A 271 2.45 22.75 -9.79
CA ASN A 271 1.43 23.67 -10.31
C ASN A 271 0.27 22.97 -11.05
N GLY A 272 0.56 21.89 -11.79
CA GLY A 272 -0.42 21.20 -12.61
C GLY A 272 -1.20 20.11 -11.88
N PHE A 273 -0.55 19.38 -10.96
CA PHE A 273 -1.20 18.31 -10.22
C PHE A 273 -1.55 18.71 -8.79
N LEU A 274 -0.54 19.09 -7.98
CA LEU A 274 -0.75 19.31 -6.55
C LEU A 274 -1.65 20.52 -6.29
N TYR A 275 -1.36 21.67 -6.93
CA TYR A 275 -2.17 22.87 -6.82
C TYR A 275 -3.61 22.62 -7.23
N LYS A 276 -3.82 22.02 -8.42
CA LYS A 276 -5.16 21.74 -8.93
C LYS A 276 -5.94 20.77 -8.07
N THR A 277 -5.29 19.74 -7.53
CA THR A 277 -5.93 18.82 -6.58
C THR A 277 -6.39 19.54 -5.30
N ILE A 278 -5.54 20.40 -4.72
CA ILE A 278 -5.88 21.16 -3.52
C ILE A 278 -6.97 22.20 -3.80
N GLU A 279 -6.91 22.87 -4.96
CA GLU A 279 -7.95 23.80 -5.42
C GLU A 279 -9.33 23.11 -5.54
N ASN A 280 -9.37 21.92 -6.15
CA ASN A 280 -10.60 21.13 -6.27
C ASN A 280 -11.13 20.69 -4.90
N CYS A 281 -10.23 20.36 -3.95
CA CYS A 281 -10.63 20.11 -2.55
C CYS A 281 -11.25 21.35 -1.92
N TYR A 282 -10.63 22.51 -2.08
CA TYR A 282 -11.17 23.76 -1.51
C TYR A 282 -12.56 24.07 -2.08
N ASN A 283 -12.74 23.97 -3.38
CA ASN A 283 -14.00 24.23 -4.04
C ASN A 283 -15.10 23.24 -3.62
N GLY A 284 -14.78 21.97 -3.52
CA GLY A 284 -15.74 20.91 -3.18
C GLY A 284 -16.09 20.83 -1.69
N LEU A 285 -15.22 21.23 -0.79
CA LEU A 285 -15.48 21.16 0.64
C LEU A 285 -16.51 22.18 1.11
N LYS A 286 -17.43 21.77 1.97
CA LYS A 286 -18.30 22.64 2.75
C LYS A 286 -17.47 23.49 3.73
N GLY A 287 -17.99 24.64 4.12
CA GLY A 287 -17.37 25.46 5.16
C GLY A 287 -17.18 24.71 6.47
N ASN A 288 -16.08 24.98 7.17
CA ASN A 288 -15.67 24.31 8.42
C ASN A 288 -15.37 22.79 8.30
N LYS A 289 -15.12 22.28 7.09
CA LYS A 289 -14.74 20.89 6.83
C LYS A 289 -13.25 20.77 6.54
N TYR A 290 -12.77 19.52 6.43
CA TYR A 290 -11.35 19.23 6.49
C TYR A 290 -10.80 18.66 5.19
N MET A 291 -9.56 19.06 4.88
CA MET A 291 -8.69 18.36 3.96
C MET A 291 -7.51 17.77 4.75
N LEU A 292 -7.25 16.48 4.61
CA LEU A 292 -6.11 15.79 5.17
C LEU A 292 -5.20 15.28 4.05
N ILE A 293 -3.92 15.60 4.13
CA ILE A 293 -2.92 15.13 3.15
C ILE A 293 -1.77 14.46 3.89
N ASN A 294 -1.58 13.16 3.64
CA ASN A 294 -0.40 12.42 4.07
C ASN A 294 0.66 12.52 2.97
N ILE A 295 1.65 13.35 3.16
CA ILE A 295 2.74 13.58 2.22
C ILE A 295 4.02 13.91 2.98
N ALA A 296 5.16 13.39 2.52
CA ALA A 296 6.45 13.62 3.17
C ALA A 296 7.53 13.95 2.15
N ASN A 297 8.49 14.75 2.58
CA ASN A 297 9.70 15.01 1.83
C ASN A 297 10.47 13.70 1.57
N THR A 298 11.04 13.57 0.40
CA THR A 298 11.87 12.44 0.00
C THR A 298 13.32 12.89 -0.19
N PRO A 299 14.30 11.98 -0.19
CA PRO A 299 15.68 12.35 -0.48
C PRO A 299 15.86 13.10 -1.80
N LYS A 300 14.98 12.84 -2.77
CA LYS A 300 15.00 13.47 -4.10
C LYS A 300 14.22 14.78 -4.13
N TYR A 301 13.08 14.86 -3.42
CA TYR A 301 12.18 16.02 -3.40
C TYR A 301 12.02 16.51 -1.97
N LYS A 302 12.73 17.59 -1.62
CA LYS A 302 12.89 18.06 -0.24
C LYS A 302 11.88 19.14 0.17
N PHE A 303 10.99 19.56 -0.74
CA PHE A 303 10.10 20.72 -0.55
C PHE A 303 8.61 20.39 -0.75
N ILE A 304 8.23 19.11 -0.90
CA ILE A 304 6.85 18.73 -1.17
C ILE A 304 5.94 19.07 0.02
N GLU A 305 6.44 18.93 1.24
CA GLU A 305 5.70 19.29 2.46
C GLU A 305 5.42 20.79 2.51
N GLU A 306 6.46 21.60 2.31
CA GLU A 306 6.39 23.07 2.32
C GLU A 306 5.47 23.59 1.22
N GLU A 307 5.55 23.02 -0.01
CA GLU A 307 4.69 23.37 -1.13
C GLU A 307 3.23 23.01 -0.83
N THR A 308 2.97 21.84 -0.23
CA THR A 308 1.61 21.46 0.17
C THR A 308 1.02 22.46 1.16
N VAL A 309 1.79 22.87 2.15
CA VAL A 309 1.35 23.86 3.15
C VAL A 309 1.16 25.24 2.54
N ARG A 310 2.10 25.68 1.67
CA ARG A 310 2.03 26.98 1.00
C ARG A 310 0.78 27.09 0.14
N ILE A 311 0.55 26.11 -0.75
CA ILE A 311 -0.60 26.07 -1.66
C ILE A 311 -1.92 26.05 -0.86
N SER A 312 -1.99 25.21 0.18
CA SER A 312 -3.21 25.12 0.99
C SER A 312 -3.55 26.47 1.63
N LYS A 313 -2.56 27.18 2.19
CA LYS A 313 -2.76 28.51 2.78
C LYS A 313 -3.15 29.57 1.75
N GLU A 314 -2.50 29.56 0.59
CA GLU A 314 -2.77 30.46 -0.54
C GLU A 314 -4.22 30.34 -1.03
N LEU A 315 -4.75 29.12 -1.09
CA LEU A 315 -6.14 28.83 -1.47
C LEU A 315 -7.16 29.14 -0.36
N GLY A 316 -6.71 29.50 0.86
CA GLY A 316 -7.58 29.90 1.96
C GLY A 316 -7.79 28.86 3.07
N PHE A 317 -7.14 27.71 3.01
CA PHE A 317 -7.16 26.76 4.12
C PHE A 317 -6.38 27.27 5.33
N LYS A 318 -6.89 26.95 6.53
CA LYS A 318 -6.17 27.09 7.79
C LYS A 318 -5.58 25.76 8.21
N GLN A 319 -4.27 25.68 8.38
CA GLN A 319 -3.64 24.51 8.98
C GLN A 319 -3.96 24.47 10.49
N GLU A 320 -4.62 23.40 10.95
CA GLU A 320 -4.97 23.25 12.36
C GLU A 320 -3.92 22.47 13.15
N LYS A 321 -3.43 21.37 12.57
CA LYS A 321 -2.41 20.52 13.20
C LYS A 321 -1.72 19.60 12.18
N THR A 322 -0.71 18.91 12.65
CA THR A 322 -0.08 17.78 11.95
C THR A 322 -0.23 16.53 12.81
N ILE A 323 -0.65 15.42 12.20
CA ILE A 323 -0.73 14.10 12.82
C ILE A 323 0.46 13.30 12.32
N GLU A 324 1.14 12.58 13.20
CA GLU A 324 2.25 11.71 12.85
C GLU A 324 1.75 10.28 12.57
N LEU A 325 1.96 9.79 11.35
CA LEU A 325 1.67 8.41 10.97
C LEU A 325 2.91 7.55 11.17
N THR A 326 2.88 6.62 12.11
CA THR A 326 3.98 5.68 12.36
C THR A 326 4.09 4.70 11.19
N LEU A 327 5.25 4.61 10.53
CA LEU A 327 5.47 3.71 9.39
C LEU A 327 6.04 2.36 9.81
N SER A 328 7.24 2.35 10.35
CA SER A 328 7.96 1.13 10.75
C SER A 328 8.97 1.44 11.84
N SER A 329 9.32 0.43 12.63
CA SER A 329 10.47 0.53 13.52
C SER A 329 11.76 0.55 12.70
N VAL A 330 12.67 1.44 13.07
CA VAL A 330 14.04 1.46 12.56
C VAL A 330 14.90 0.76 13.61
N MET A 331 15.63 -0.30 13.22
CA MET A 331 16.48 -1.04 14.15
C MET A 331 17.39 -0.09 14.95
N GLY A 332 17.20 -0.04 16.26
CA GLY A 332 18.03 0.72 17.20
C GLY A 332 17.72 2.23 17.34
N THR A 333 16.79 2.80 16.57
CA THR A 333 16.54 4.26 16.54
C THR A 333 15.08 4.70 16.71
N GLY A 334 14.14 3.77 17.03
CA GLY A 334 12.72 4.11 17.22
C GLY A 334 11.87 3.91 15.98
N TYR A 335 10.89 4.78 15.76
CA TYR A 335 9.96 4.70 14.64
C TYR A 335 10.22 5.78 13.61
N LYS A 336 9.95 5.46 12.33
CA LYS A 336 9.85 6.44 11.25
C LYS A 336 8.40 6.93 11.17
N TYR A 337 8.23 8.24 11.00
CA TYR A 337 6.93 8.90 10.88
C TYR A 337 6.78 9.57 9.54
N GLU A 338 5.54 9.71 9.09
CA GLU A 338 5.14 10.61 8.00
C GLU A 338 4.06 11.57 8.50
N PRO A 339 4.11 12.86 8.10
CA PRO A 339 3.10 13.83 8.49
C PRO A 339 1.78 13.59 7.74
N ILE A 340 0.67 13.80 8.45
CA ILE A 340 -0.65 14.04 7.89
C ILE A 340 -1.02 15.47 8.25
N PHE A 341 -0.98 16.34 7.28
CA PHE A 341 -1.38 17.74 7.47
C PHE A 341 -2.91 17.84 7.52
N VAL A 342 -3.43 18.52 8.54
CA VAL A 342 -4.87 18.74 8.76
C VAL A 342 -5.18 20.20 8.47
N PHE A 343 -5.91 20.43 7.38
CA PHE A 343 -6.35 21.74 6.94
C PHE A 343 -7.87 21.88 7.08
N LYS A 344 -8.33 23.07 7.46
CA LYS A 344 -9.74 23.42 7.59
C LYS A 344 -10.10 24.53 6.60
N LYS A 345 -11.21 24.37 5.85
CA LYS A 345 -11.81 25.42 5.02
C LYS A 345 -12.61 26.40 5.85
#